data_e14c3e3f2879d892a376681edbe90f59
#
_entry.id   e14c3e3f2879d892a376681edbe90f59
#
_cell.length_a   1.000
_cell.length_b   1.000
_cell.length_c   1.000
_cell.angle_alpha   90.00
_cell.angle_beta   90.00
_cell.angle_gamma   90.00
#
_symmetry.space_group_name_H-M   'P 1'
#
loop_
_entity.id
_entity.type
_entity.pdbx_description
1 polymer ?
#
loop_
_entity_poly.entity_id
_entity_poly.type
_entity_poly.pdbx_seq_one_letter_code
_entity_poly.pdbx_strand_id
1 'polypeptide(L)' 'MALRNPETIVRLTERIQGNLTNLKMIVKSQQPVDDFLKKVEETENILRDLESTLEREHAGLRNG' A
#
# COMPACT_ATOMS: atom_id res chain seq x y z
N MET A 1 16.87 -12.68 -4.91
CA MET A 1 16.88 -11.65 -5.97
C MET A 1 16.58 -10.29 -5.37
N ALA A 2 17.45 -9.33 -5.60
CA ALA A 2 17.30 -8.00 -5.01
C ALA A 2 16.44 -7.11 -5.91
N LEU A 3 15.56 -6.33 -5.28
CA LEU A 3 14.78 -5.34 -6.00
C LEU A 3 15.64 -4.10 -6.23
N ARG A 4 15.33 -3.39 -7.33
CA ARG A 4 16.09 -2.21 -7.72
C ARG A 4 15.91 -1.04 -6.73
N ASN A 5 14.68 -0.87 -6.22
CA ASN A 5 14.35 0.19 -5.28
C ASN A 5 13.64 -0.39 -4.05
N PRO A 6 14.37 -1.16 -3.21
CA PRO A 6 13.73 -1.78 -2.05
C PRO A 6 13.20 -0.76 -1.05
N GLU A 7 13.84 0.41 -0.95
CA GLU A 7 13.40 1.46 -0.02
C GLU A 7 12.01 1.98 -0.38
N THR A 8 11.73 2.16 -1.67
CA THR A 8 10.42 2.62 -2.11
C THR A 8 9.35 1.60 -1.76
N ILE A 9 9.65 0.32 -1.97
CA ILE A 9 8.71 -0.76 -1.67
C ILE A 9 8.45 -0.86 -0.17
N VAL A 10 9.50 -0.76 0.64
CA VAL A 10 9.35 -0.76 2.10
C VAL A 10 8.49 0.41 2.56
N ARG A 11 8.74 1.61 2.01
CA ARG A 11 7.99 2.80 2.36
C ARG A 11 6.50 2.65 2.05
N LEU A 12 6.18 2.13 0.85
CA LEU A 12 4.79 1.91 0.46
C LEU A 12 4.13 0.87 1.35
N THR A 13 4.85 -0.19 1.68
CA THR A 13 4.35 -1.24 2.56
C THR A 13 4.05 -0.68 3.96
N GLU A 14 4.94 0.15 4.49
CA GLU A 14 4.73 0.77 5.79
C GLU A 14 3.50 1.68 5.79
N ARG A 15 3.29 2.43 4.71
CA ARG A 15 2.10 3.26 4.59
C ARG A 15 0.83 2.42 4.58
N ILE A 16 0.85 1.30 3.87
CA ILE A 16 -0.29 0.38 3.85
C ILE A 16 -0.56 -0.17 5.25
N GLN A 17 0.49 -0.59 5.96
CA GLN A 17 0.34 -1.09 7.32
C GLN A 17 -0.25 -0.03 8.25
N GLY A 18 0.20 1.22 8.13
CA GLY A 18 -0.35 2.33 8.90
C GLY A 18 -1.83 2.55 8.61
N ASN A 19 -2.21 2.49 7.34
CA ASN A 19 -3.61 2.64 6.96
C ASN A 19 -4.47 1.49 7.47
N LEU A 20 -3.93 0.26 7.44
CA LEU A 20 -4.66 -0.89 7.99
C LEU A 20 -4.90 -0.74 9.50
N THR A 21 -3.91 -0.23 10.22
CA THR A 21 -4.06 0.06 11.64
C THR A 21 -5.16 1.10 11.86
N ASN A 22 -5.16 2.16 11.05
CA ASN A 22 -6.20 3.18 11.11
C ASN A 22 -7.58 2.62 10.84
N LEU A 23 -7.70 1.71 9.87
CA LEU A 23 -8.97 1.05 9.59
C LEU A 23 -9.50 0.30 10.79
N LYS A 24 -8.63 -0.42 11.50
CA LYS A 24 -9.00 -1.13 12.72
C LYS A 24 -9.50 -0.16 13.78
N MET A 25 -8.83 0.98 13.93
CA MET A 25 -9.21 1.99 14.90
C MET A 25 -10.55 2.62 14.56
N ILE A 26 -10.82 2.87 13.30
CA ILE A 26 -12.11 3.42 12.84
C ILE A 26 -13.24 2.49 13.22
N VAL A 27 -13.07 1.19 12.99
CA VAL A 27 -14.08 0.19 13.34
C VAL A 27 -14.29 0.13 14.86
N LYS A 28 -13.19 0.08 15.62
CA LYS A 28 -13.26 -0.01 17.08
C LYS A 28 -13.90 1.22 17.70
N SER A 29 -13.68 2.39 17.08
CA SER A 29 -14.22 3.66 17.58
C SER A 29 -15.64 3.93 17.09
N GLN A 30 -16.20 3.05 16.29
CA GLN A 30 -17.54 3.19 15.72
C GLN A 30 -17.71 4.51 14.96
N GLN A 31 -16.66 4.88 14.21
CA GLN A 31 -16.70 6.07 13.38
C GLN A 31 -17.59 5.85 12.15
N PRO A 32 -18.00 6.93 11.48
CA PRO A 32 -18.86 6.81 10.29
C PRO A 32 -18.25 5.92 9.21
N VAL A 33 -19.11 5.20 8.50
CA VAL A 33 -18.70 4.32 7.40
C VAL A 33 -17.96 5.11 6.32
N ASP A 34 -18.33 6.36 6.09
CA ASP A 34 -17.68 7.20 5.09
C ASP A 34 -16.18 7.36 5.36
N ASP A 35 -15.79 7.51 6.62
CA ASP A 35 -14.38 7.62 6.98
C ASP A 35 -13.65 6.31 6.70
N PHE A 36 -14.29 5.20 6.98
CA PHE A 36 -13.74 3.88 6.70
C PHE A 36 -13.51 3.71 5.19
N LEU A 37 -14.53 4.05 4.39
CA LEU A 37 -14.46 3.92 2.93
C LEU A 37 -13.38 4.82 2.32
N LYS A 38 -13.23 6.04 2.83
CA LYS A 38 -12.16 6.93 2.38
C LYS A 38 -10.79 6.32 2.63
N LYS A 39 -10.61 5.74 3.81
CA LYS A 39 -9.33 5.13 4.16
C LYS A 39 -9.07 3.87 3.32
N VAL A 40 -10.09 3.09 3.01
CA VAL A 40 -9.98 1.94 2.12
C VAL A 40 -9.53 2.39 0.73
N GLU A 41 -10.18 3.43 0.20
CA GLU A 41 -9.82 3.95 -1.12
C GLU A 41 -8.38 4.45 -1.16
N GLU A 42 -7.95 5.15 -0.13
CA GLU A 42 -6.58 5.62 0.00
C GLU A 42 -5.60 4.44 0.01
N THR A 43 -5.94 3.40 0.76
CA THR A 43 -5.11 2.20 0.86
C THR A 43 -5.04 1.47 -0.48
N GLU A 44 -6.15 1.39 -1.20
CA GLU A 44 -6.19 0.79 -2.53
C GLU A 44 -5.28 1.53 -3.51
N ASN A 45 -5.25 2.87 -3.44
CA ASN A 45 -4.38 3.68 -4.27
C ASN A 45 -2.90 3.39 -3.99
N ILE A 46 -2.55 3.25 -2.72
CA ILE A 46 -1.19 2.91 -2.32
C ILE A 46 -0.83 1.50 -2.81
N LEU A 47 -1.76 0.56 -2.70
CA LEU A 47 -1.56 -0.80 -3.20
C LEU A 47 -1.33 -0.81 -4.71
N ARG A 48 -2.09 0.01 -5.44
CA ARG A 48 -1.95 0.12 -6.88
C ARG A 48 -0.56 0.65 -7.27
N ASP A 49 -0.08 1.65 -6.54
CA ASP A 49 1.27 2.18 -6.73
C ASP A 49 2.32 1.11 -6.44
N LEU A 50 2.11 0.33 -5.39
CA LEU A 50 3.02 -0.76 -5.03
C LEU A 50 3.05 -1.81 -6.13
N GLU A 51 1.88 -2.21 -6.63
CA GLU A 51 1.78 -3.19 -7.71
C GLU A 51 2.50 -2.70 -8.96
N SER A 52 2.28 -1.44 -9.34
CA SER A 52 2.95 -0.85 -10.51
C SER A 52 4.46 -0.83 -10.33
N THR A 53 4.93 -0.51 -9.15
CA THR A 53 6.36 -0.48 -8.85
C THR A 53 6.95 -1.88 -8.95
N LEU A 54 6.27 -2.88 -8.40
CA LEU A 54 6.73 -4.26 -8.43
C LEU A 54 6.74 -4.80 -9.87
N GLU A 55 5.74 -4.46 -10.66
CA GLU A 55 5.69 -4.87 -12.06
C GLU A 55 6.85 -4.31 -12.86
N ARG A 56 7.19 -3.03 -12.66
CA ARG A 56 8.32 -2.41 -13.33
C ARG A 56 9.64 -3.05 -12.91
N GLU A 57 9.79 -3.34 -11.62
CA GLU A 57 10.98 -4.01 -11.11
C GLU A 57 11.10 -5.41 -11.71
N HIS A 58 9.98 -6.14 -11.73
CA HIS A 58 9.92 -7.49 -12.28
C HIS A 58 10.25 -7.50 -13.78
N ALA A 59 9.66 -6.58 -14.53
CA ALA A 59 9.93 -6.48 -15.97
C ALA A 59 11.41 -6.18 -16.25
N GLY A 60 12.00 -5.28 -15.46
CA GLY A 60 13.42 -4.98 -15.58
C GLY A 60 14.29 -6.18 -15.29
N LEU A 61 13.91 -6.98 -14.31
CA LEU A 61 14.66 -8.19 -13.97
C LEU A 61 14.53 -9.27 -15.03
N ARG A 62 13.35 -9.35 -15.68
CA ARG A 62 13.12 -10.35 -16.74
C ARG A 62 13.90 -10.05 -18.01
N ASN A 63 14.09 -8.77 -18.29
CA ASN A 63 14.77 -8.32 -19.50
C ASN A 63 16.28 -8.14 -19.33
N GLY A 64 16.72 -8.24 -18.09
CA GLY A 64 18.12 -8.04 -17.76
C GLY A 64 19.00 -9.26 -17.86
#